data_bfe958962319d98744453a046500dfa8
#
_entry.id   bfe958962319d98744453a046500dfa8
#
_cell.length_a   1.000
_cell.length_b   1.000
_cell.length_c   1.000
_cell.angle_alpha   90.00
_cell.angle_beta   90.00
_cell.angle_gamma   90.00
#
_symmetry.space_group_name_H-M   'P 1'
#
loop_
_entity.id
_entity.type
_entity.pdbx_description
1 polymer ?
#
loop_
_entity_poly.entity_id
_entity_poly.type
_entity_poly.pdbx_seq_one_letter_code
_entity_poly.pdbx_strand_id
1 'polypeptide(L)'
;MKKLLALCLITISCAKDVDDLGFRTYIIPEGKHRSGNFFNHPVNSRINFKFILDESAEYTTEIAENQYDVNKIYGFSDFGKTHQKYSIRLGWRYVEGNLELCWLKRENSSMSSGFIRNIEPNEIYSAVIDINTFYYVIVVNNDTTMVRRRPDGFWGTIRRYY
;
A
#
# COMPACT_ATOMS: atom_id res chain seq x y z
N MET A 1 -29.83 -36.29 40.78
CA MET A 1 -28.70 -36.29 39.81
C MET A 1 -28.80 -35.04 38.97
N LYS A 2 -27.97 -34.01 39.22
CA LYS A 2 -27.95 -32.76 38.45
C LYS A 2 -26.94 -32.92 37.29
N LYS A 3 -27.46 -32.86 36.06
CA LYS A 3 -26.62 -32.86 34.88
C LYS A 3 -25.97 -31.50 34.71
N LEU A 4 -24.66 -31.45 34.83
CA LEU A 4 -23.82 -30.26 34.54
C LEU A 4 -23.68 -30.13 33.02
N LEU A 5 -24.30 -29.11 32.44
CA LEU A 5 -24.13 -28.76 31.03
C LEU A 5 -22.87 -27.94 30.89
N ALA A 6 -21.80 -28.52 30.39
CA ALA A 6 -20.59 -27.79 30.08
C ALA A 6 -20.81 -26.98 28.76
N LEU A 7 -20.94 -25.66 28.92
CA LEU A 7 -21.00 -24.71 27.82
C LEU A 7 -19.58 -24.51 27.27
N CYS A 8 -19.26 -25.17 26.16
CA CYS A 8 -18.01 -24.99 25.45
C CYS A 8 -18.08 -23.68 24.66
N LEU A 9 -17.54 -22.61 25.20
CA LEU A 9 -17.34 -21.35 24.49
C LEU A 9 -16.23 -21.55 23.47
N ILE A 10 -16.59 -21.81 22.22
CA ILE A 10 -15.68 -21.75 21.09
C ILE A 10 -15.43 -20.26 20.82
N THR A 11 -14.34 -19.72 21.36
CA THR A 11 -13.82 -18.43 20.91
C THR A 11 -13.28 -18.63 19.50
N ILE A 12 -14.05 -18.23 18.50
CA ILE A 12 -13.55 -18.07 17.14
C ILE A 12 -12.61 -16.86 17.18
N SER A 13 -11.35 -17.14 17.49
CA SER A 13 -10.27 -16.21 17.23
C SER A 13 -10.22 -16.06 15.70
N CYS A 14 -10.60 -14.90 15.18
CA CYS A 14 -10.23 -14.50 13.85
C CYS A 14 -8.70 -14.44 13.81
N ALA A 15 -8.04 -15.56 13.57
CA ALA A 15 -6.63 -15.60 13.24
C ALA A 15 -6.51 -14.80 11.94
N LYS A 16 -5.80 -13.67 12.03
CA LYS A 16 -5.42 -12.94 10.83
C LYS A 16 -4.49 -13.89 10.07
N ASP A 17 -4.85 -14.19 8.84
CA ASP A 17 -4.06 -15.06 7.98
C ASP A 17 -2.69 -14.43 7.75
N VAL A 18 -1.72 -14.87 8.53
CA VAL A 18 -0.30 -14.57 8.38
C VAL A 18 0.33 -15.88 7.96
N ASP A 19 0.99 -15.89 6.82
CA ASP A 19 1.69 -17.06 6.33
C ASP A 19 2.94 -17.39 7.16
N ASP A 20 3.59 -18.51 6.85
CA ASP A 20 4.80 -18.99 7.55
C ASP A 20 5.98 -18.01 7.41
N LEU A 21 5.96 -17.10 6.43
CA LEU A 21 6.96 -16.06 6.21
C LEU A 21 6.63 -14.76 6.94
N GLY A 22 5.48 -14.69 7.60
CA GLY A 22 5.02 -13.52 8.32
C GLY A 22 4.31 -12.47 7.46
N PHE A 23 3.92 -12.81 6.21
CA PHE A 23 3.14 -11.93 5.36
C PHE A 23 1.65 -12.02 5.68
N ARG A 24 0.98 -10.89 5.56
CA ARG A 24 -0.48 -10.81 5.64
C ARG A 24 -1.04 -10.67 4.24
N THR A 25 -1.97 -11.54 3.88
CA THR A 25 -2.71 -11.44 2.62
C THR A 25 -3.75 -10.32 2.68
N TYR A 26 -3.77 -9.51 1.64
CA TYR A 26 -4.76 -8.47 1.40
C TYR A 26 -5.47 -8.77 0.08
N ILE A 27 -6.76 -9.07 0.16
CA ILE A 27 -7.59 -9.30 -1.01
C ILE A 27 -8.37 -8.04 -1.33
N ILE A 28 -8.26 -7.56 -2.57
CA ILE A 28 -9.10 -6.49 -3.10
C ILE A 28 -10.19 -7.17 -3.94
N PRO A 29 -11.45 -7.23 -3.48
CA PRO A 29 -12.53 -7.84 -4.25
C PRO A 29 -12.76 -7.10 -5.56
N GLU A 30 -13.23 -7.81 -6.57
CA GLU A 30 -13.62 -7.26 -7.86
C GLU A 30 -14.55 -6.04 -7.70
N GLY A 31 -14.31 -4.98 -8.47
CA GLY A 31 -15.05 -3.72 -8.40
C GLY A 31 -14.81 -2.91 -7.11
N LYS A 32 -13.86 -3.27 -6.26
CA LYS A 32 -13.47 -2.51 -5.07
C LYS A 32 -12.09 -1.90 -5.25
N HIS A 33 -11.82 -0.83 -4.51
CA HIS A 33 -10.55 -0.11 -4.54
C HIS A 33 -9.80 -0.19 -3.20
N ARG A 34 -10.17 -1.13 -2.33
CA ARG A 34 -9.59 -1.31 -0.99
C ARG A 34 -9.78 -2.73 -0.47
N SER A 35 -8.82 -3.20 0.28
CA SER A 35 -8.96 -4.37 1.14
C SER A 35 -9.60 -3.93 2.44
N GLY A 36 -10.66 -4.34 2.93
CA GLY A 36 -11.48 -3.89 4.07
C GLY A 36 -10.79 -3.40 5.37
N ASN A 37 -9.47 -3.45 5.50
CA ASN A 37 -8.73 -3.12 6.71
C ASN A 37 -8.02 -1.77 6.61
N PHE A 38 -8.54 -0.77 7.31
CA PHE A 38 -7.86 0.52 7.50
C PHE A 38 -7.12 0.54 8.83
N PHE A 39 -5.80 0.65 8.81
CA PHE A 39 -5.03 0.99 9.99
C PHE A 39 -4.42 2.37 9.81
N ASN A 40 -4.84 3.29 10.67
CA ASN A 40 -4.37 4.66 10.68
C ASN A 40 -3.48 4.83 11.92
N HIS A 41 -2.18 4.66 11.75
CA HIS A 41 -1.24 4.86 12.84
C HIS A 41 -0.36 6.09 12.59
N PRO A 42 -0.19 6.97 13.57
CA PRO A 42 0.84 8.01 13.50
C PRO A 42 2.20 7.32 13.40
N VAL A 43 3.04 7.82 12.51
CA VAL A 43 4.36 7.26 12.27
C VAL A 43 5.41 8.35 12.13
N ASN A 44 6.65 7.95 12.31
CA ASN A 44 7.82 8.72 11.95
C ASN A 44 7.85 8.96 10.42
N SER A 45 8.80 9.75 9.97
CA SER A 45 9.01 10.10 8.56
C SER A 45 9.36 8.91 7.66
N ARG A 46 9.49 7.69 8.20
CA ARG A 46 9.98 6.51 7.48
C ARG A 46 9.14 5.28 7.75
N ILE A 47 8.84 4.53 6.68
CA ILE A 47 8.29 3.18 6.75
C ILE A 47 9.17 2.21 5.99
N ASN A 48 9.32 1.00 6.55
CA ASN A 48 9.96 -0.14 5.92
C ASN A 48 8.92 -1.27 5.86
N PHE A 49 8.83 -1.93 4.72
CA PHE A 49 7.93 -3.06 4.55
C PHE A 49 8.44 -3.99 3.46
N LYS A 50 7.94 -5.22 3.47
CA LYS A 50 8.08 -6.16 2.37
C LYS A 50 6.71 -6.43 1.77
N PHE A 51 6.67 -6.74 0.50
CA PHE A 51 5.44 -7.12 -0.20
C PHE A 51 5.72 -8.16 -1.25
N ILE A 52 4.68 -8.89 -1.61
CA ILE A 52 4.60 -9.82 -2.72
C ILE A 52 3.33 -9.46 -3.47
N LEU A 53 3.39 -9.40 -4.77
CA LEU A 53 2.21 -9.40 -5.64
C LEU A 53 2.13 -10.78 -6.29
N ASP A 54 0.99 -11.42 -6.21
CA ASP A 54 0.77 -12.69 -6.89
C ASP A 54 0.30 -12.46 -8.34
N GLU A 55 0.07 -13.52 -9.08
CA GLU A 55 -0.35 -13.49 -10.49
C GLU A 55 -1.67 -12.74 -10.71
N SER A 56 -2.50 -12.57 -9.67
CA SER A 56 -3.74 -11.78 -9.78
C SER A 56 -3.49 -10.28 -9.96
N ALA A 57 -2.25 -9.83 -9.76
CA ALA A 57 -1.83 -8.46 -10.07
C ALA A 57 -1.69 -8.21 -11.59
N GLU A 58 -1.65 -9.27 -12.41
CA GLU A 58 -1.66 -9.23 -13.87
C GLU A 58 -3.12 -9.25 -14.36
N TYR A 59 -3.70 -8.09 -14.50
CA TYR A 59 -5.12 -7.94 -14.84
C TYR A 59 -5.33 -7.15 -16.12
N THR A 60 -6.48 -7.39 -16.77
CA THR A 60 -6.97 -6.55 -17.86
C THR A 60 -8.27 -5.89 -17.44
N THR A 61 -8.36 -4.58 -17.61
CA THR A 61 -9.56 -3.82 -17.28
C THR A 61 -10.58 -3.87 -18.42
N GLU A 62 -11.88 -3.84 -18.10
CA GLU A 62 -12.94 -3.73 -19.10
C GLU A 62 -12.89 -2.38 -19.85
N ILE A 63 -12.46 -1.32 -19.17
CA ILE A 63 -12.30 0.02 -19.73
C ILE A 63 -10.81 0.25 -19.98
N ALA A 64 -10.42 0.37 -21.25
CA ALA A 64 -9.01 0.43 -21.64
C ALA A 64 -8.24 1.60 -20.98
N GLU A 65 -8.88 2.75 -20.80
CA GLU A 65 -8.27 3.91 -20.14
C GLU A 65 -7.86 3.62 -18.70
N ASN A 66 -8.58 2.74 -18.00
CA ASN A 66 -8.29 2.38 -16.61
C ASN A 66 -7.08 1.42 -16.49
N GLN A 67 -6.60 0.86 -17.59
CA GLN A 67 -5.43 -0.03 -17.58
C GLN A 67 -4.17 0.67 -17.07
N TYR A 68 -4.10 1.99 -17.25
CA TYR A 68 -2.97 2.81 -16.80
C TYR A 68 -3.10 3.31 -15.35
N ASP A 69 -4.24 3.04 -14.69
CA ASP A 69 -4.44 3.43 -13.30
C ASP A 69 -3.50 2.66 -12.36
N VAL A 70 -2.94 3.38 -11.39
CA VAL A 70 -2.05 2.79 -10.39
C VAL A 70 -2.84 2.28 -9.21
N ASN A 71 -2.81 0.97 -8.99
CA ASN A 71 -3.29 0.34 -7.77
C ASN A 71 -2.33 0.62 -6.61
N LYS A 72 -2.85 0.62 -5.39
CA LYS A 72 -2.11 1.11 -4.22
C LYS A 72 -1.67 -0.07 -3.34
N ILE A 73 -0.37 -0.13 -3.03
CA ILE A 73 0.20 -1.07 -2.07
C ILE A 73 0.18 -0.45 -0.67
N TYR A 74 1.03 0.56 -0.45
CA TYR A 74 1.22 1.13 0.88
C TYR A 74 1.87 2.51 0.82
N GLY A 75 1.68 3.33 1.87
CA GLY A 75 2.34 4.63 1.93
C GLY A 75 1.83 5.54 3.05
N PHE A 76 2.05 6.84 2.87
CA PHE A 76 1.73 7.88 3.83
C PHE A 76 0.66 8.84 3.34
N SER A 77 -0.12 9.39 4.28
CA SER A 77 -0.64 10.75 4.13
C SER A 77 0.30 11.75 4.79
N ASP A 78 0.37 12.94 4.27
CA ASP A 78 1.31 13.97 4.69
C ASP A 78 0.57 15.23 5.21
N PHE A 79 1.32 16.12 5.87
CA PHE A 79 0.83 17.39 6.40
C PHE A 79 -0.38 17.29 7.35
N GLY A 80 -0.58 16.15 7.99
CA GLY A 80 -1.77 15.91 8.82
C GLY A 80 -3.09 15.93 8.05
N LYS A 81 -3.04 15.85 6.73
CA LYS A 81 -4.21 15.86 5.84
C LYS A 81 -4.64 14.45 5.48
N THR A 82 -5.78 14.33 4.83
CA THR A 82 -6.24 13.04 4.31
C THR A 82 -5.33 12.57 3.18
N HIS A 83 -5.26 11.27 2.98
CA HIS A 83 -4.49 10.67 1.88
C HIS A 83 -4.97 11.07 0.48
N GLN A 84 -6.18 11.60 0.36
CA GLN A 84 -6.69 12.14 -0.89
C GLN A 84 -6.20 13.55 -1.17
N LYS A 85 -5.73 14.27 -0.14
CA LYS A 85 -5.24 15.64 -0.30
C LYS A 85 -3.72 15.69 -0.45
N TYR A 86 -3.00 15.00 0.44
CA TYR A 86 -1.54 14.89 0.39
C TYR A 86 -1.13 13.48 0.76
N SER A 87 -0.45 12.79 -0.14
CA SER A 87 0.06 11.44 0.13
C SER A 87 1.16 11.04 -0.84
N ILE A 88 1.98 10.09 -0.41
CA ILE A 88 2.89 9.33 -1.26
C ILE A 88 2.67 7.85 -1.00
N ARG A 89 2.63 7.05 -2.05
CA ARG A 89 2.40 5.60 -1.98
C ARG A 89 3.24 4.89 -3.01
N LEU A 90 3.58 3.67 -2.68
CA LEU A 90 3.95 2.66 -3.65
C LEU A 90 2.67 2.03 -4.21
N GLY A 91 2.69 1.73 -5.48
CA GLY A 91 1.59 1.08 -6.17
C GLY A 91 2.08 0.30 -7.37
N TRP A 92 1.15 -0.36 -8.06
CA TRP A 92 1.45 -1.14 -9.26
C TRP A 92 0.38 -0.95 -10.33
N ARG A 93 0.75 -1.29 -11.55
CA ARG A 93 -0.18 -1.47 -12.67
C ARG A 93 0.35 -2.56 -13.61
N TYR A 94 -0.52 -3.14 -14.39
CA TYR A 94 -0.14 -4.11 -15.41
C TYR A 94 -0.39 -3.50 -16.79
N VAL A 95 0.66 -3.26 -17.54
CA VAL A 95 0.61 -2.57 -18.84
C VAL A 95 1.50 -3.28 -19.84
N GLU A 96 0.94 -3.59 -21.03
CA GLU A 96 1.67 -4.20 -22.15
C GLU A 96 2.46 -5.47 -21.76
N GLY A 97 1.86 -6.31 -20.90
CA GLY A 97 2.49 -7.55 -20.44
C GLY A 97 3.53 -7.35 -19.32
N ASN A 98 3.68 -6.15 -18.78
CA ASN A 98 4.63 -5.85 -17.71
C ASN A 98 3.91 -5.47 -16.42
N LEU A 99 4.33 -6.08 -15.32
CA LEU A 99 3.91 -5.67 -13.98
C LEU A 99 4.84 -4.54 -13.51
N GLU A 100 4.33 -3.32 -13.60
CA GLU A 100 5.09 -2.11 -13.29
C GLU A 100 4.86 -1.66 -11.85
N LEU A 101 5.95 -1.43 -11.12
CA LEU A 101 5.94 -0.74 -9.84
C LEU A 101 6.02 0.76 -10.06
N CYS A 102 5.13 1.50 -9.39
CA CYS A 102 4.96 2.93 -9.57
C CYS A 102 4.93 3.65 -8.23
N TRP A 103 5.31 4.92 -8.22
CA TRP A 103 4.94 5.84 -7.16
C TRP A 103 3.64 6.56 -7.52
N LEU A 104 2.84 6.87 -6.50
CA LEU A 104 1.61 7.63 -6.62
C LEU A 104 1.63 8.75 -5.59
N LYS A 105 1.63 10.01 -6.05
CA LYS A 105 1.60 11.19 -5.20
C LYS A 105 0.26 11.91 -5.35
N ARG A 106 -0.30 12.35 -4.23
CA ARG A 106 -1.33 13.39 -4.19
C ARG A 106 -0.78 14.65 -3.57
N GLU A 107 -1.05 15.76 -4.23
CA GLU A 107 -0.66 17.08 -3.79
C GLU A 107 -1.80 18.06 -4.05
N ASN A 108 -2.36 18.60 -2.99
CA ASN A 108 -3.56 19.44 -3.02
C ASN A 108 -4.70 18.80 -3.83
N SER A 109 -4.95 17.51 -3.63
CA SER A 109 -5.93 16.66 -4.33
C SER A 109 -5.59 16.32 -5.78
N SER A 110 -4.63 16.98 -6.41
CA SER A 110 -4.11 16.57 -7.73
C SER A 110 -3.30 15.29 -7.60
N MET A 111 -3.43 14.40 -8.58
CA MET A 111 -2.76 13.12 -8.61
C MET A 111 -1.66 13.12 -9.67
N SER A 112 -0.53 12.56 -9.33
CA SER A 112 0.56 12.26 -10.25
C SER A 112 1.16 10.90 -9.90
N SER A 113 1.67 10.21 -10.90
CA SER A 113 2.34 8.93 -10.74
C SER A 113 3.56 8.85 -11.65
N GLY A 114 4.44 7.91 -11.38
CA GLY A 114 5.56 7.62 -12.26
C GLY A 114 6.10 6.23 -12.02
N PHE A 115 6.71 5.71 -13.05
CA PHE A 115 7.34 4.40 -13.09
C PHE A 115 8.57 4.34 -12.18
N ILE A 116 8.77 3.21 -11.52
CA ILE A 116 9.97 2.90 -10.72
C ILE A 116 10.75 1.79 -11.41
N ARG A 117 10.12 0.62 -11.59
CA ARG A 117 10.74 -0.56 -12.22
C ARG A 117 9.67 -1.59 -12.60
N ASN A 118 10.05 -2.56 -13.43
CA ASN A 118 9.29 -3.78 -13.59
C ASN A 118 9.58 -4.74 -12.43
N ILE A 119 8.61 -5.54 -12.08
CA ILE A 119 8.67 -6.57 -11.04
C ILE A 119 8.05 -7.87 -11.55
N GLU A 120 8.42 -8.98 -10.91
CA GLU A 120 7.88 -10.29 -11.22
C GLU A 120 6.87 -10.71 -10.16
N PRO A 121 5.77 -11.40 -10.54
CA PRO A 121 4.85 -12.00 -9.59
C PRO A 121 5.56 -12.99 -8.65
N ASN A 122 5.02 -13.15 -7.44
CA ASN A 122 5.47 -14.09 -6.42
C ASN A 122 6.91 -13.85 -5.89
N GLU A 123 7.56 -12.76 -6.28
CA GLU A 123 8.85 -12.37 -5.72
C GLU A 123 8.68 -11.43 -4.50
N ILE A 124 9.63 -11.55 -3.56
CA ILE A 124 9.66 -10.70 -2.36
C ILE A 124 10.43 -9.41 -2.67
N TYR A 125 9.76 -8.29 -2.52
CA TYR A 125 10.35 -6.96 -2.63
C TYR A 125 10.43 -6.28 -1.27
N SER A 126 11.56 -5.65 -0.98
CA SER A 126 11.75 -4.80 0.19
C SER A 126 11.58 -3.34 -0.23
N ALA A 127 10.75 -2.59 0.48
CA ALA A 127 10.52 -1.20 0.19
C ALA A 127 10.71 -0.32 1.42
N VAL A 128 11.25 0.85 1.17
CA VAL A 128 11.37 1.96 2.13
C VAL A 128 10.71 3.17 1.51
N ILE A 129 9.87 3.86 2.26
CA ILE A 129 9.44 5.22 1.91
C ILE A 129 9.91 6.13 3.04
N ASP A 130 10.72 7.12 2.71
CA ASP A 130 11.23 8.11 3.63
C ASP A 130 10.77 9.51 3.22
N ILE A 131 10.39 10.32 4.20
CA ILE A 131 9.94 11.70 3.98
C ILE A 131 10.99 12.66 4.52
N ASN A 132 11.61 13.41 3.64
CA ASN A 132 12.44 14.54 4.06
C ASN A 132 11.79 15.89 3.70
N THR A 133 12.47 16.98 3.92
CA THR A 133 11.92 18.33 3.73
C THR A 133 11.45 18.57 2.30
N PHE A 134 12.18 18.10 1.30
CA PHE A 134 11.95 18.45 -0.11
C PHE A 134 11.53 17.27 -1.00
N TYR A 135 11.70 16.03 -0.51
CA TYR A 135 11.47 14.84 -1.29
C TYR A 135 10.82 13.73 -0.47
N TYR A 136 10.05 12.92 -1.16
CA TYR A 136 9.78 11.55 -0.77
C TYR A 136 10.85 10.68 -1.43
N VAL A 137 11.55 9.91 -0.65
CA VAL A 137 12.56 8.97 -1.13
C VAL A 137 11.98 7.57 -1.05
N ILE A 138 11.86 6.92 -2.18
CA ILE A 138 11.34 5.56 -2.28
C ILE A 138 12.51 4.66 -2.69
N VAL A 139 12.80 3.65 -1.89
CA VAL A 139 13.81 2.65 -2.20
C VAL A 139 13.11 1.31 -2.34
N VAL A 140 13.29 0.62 -3.46
CA VAL A 140 12.81 -0.74 -3.68
C VAL A 140 14.01 -1.63 -3.98
N ASN A 141 14.26 -2.59 -3.08
CA ASN A 141 15.52 -3.32 -3.04
C ASN A 141 16.70 -2.33 -2.99
N ASN A 142 17.40 -2.13 -4.12
CA ASN A 142 18.53 -1.20 -4.20
C ASN A 142 18.26 0.03 -5.10
N ASP A 143 17.07 0.08 -5.72
CA ASP A 143 16.72 1.20 -6.62
C ASP A 143 16.11 2.35 -5.83
N THR A 144 16.64 3.55 -6.01
CA THR A 144 16.18 4.75 -5.32
C THR A 144 15.47 5.69 -6.29
N THR A 145 14.27 6.10 -5.94
CA THR A 145 13.48 7.11 -6.65
C THR A 145 13.18 8.28 -5.73
N MET A 146 13.42 9.49 -6.22
CA MET A 146 13.13 10.72 -5.50
C MET A 146 11.94 11.44 -6.13
N VAL A 147 10.90 11.64 -5.34
CA VAL A 147 9.68 12.35 -5.78
C VAL A 147 9.60 13.68 -5.05
N ARG A 148 9.54 14.78 -5.80
CA ARG A 148 9.52 16.13 -5.21
C ARG A 148 8.30 16.28 -4.28
N ARG A 149 8.57 16.76 -3.07
CA ARG A 149 7.60 17.15 -2.04
C ARG A 149 7.55 18.68 -1.99
N ARG A 150 6.38 19.26 -1.95
CA ARG A 150 6.27 20.70 -1.69
C ARG A 150 6.50 20.97 -0.22
N PRO A 151 7.46 21.83 0.15
CA PRO A 151 7.61 22.26 1.52
C PRO A 151 6.61 23.38 1.83
N ASP A 152 5.34 23.05 2.01
CA ASP A 152 4.35 24.04 2.48
C ASP A 152 4.45 24.22 4.01
N GLY A 153 5.67 24.37 4.50
CA GLY A 153 5.99 24.97 5.79
C GLY A 153 5.45 24.32 7.07
N PHE A 154 4.68 23.25 7.00
CA PHE A 154 4.08 22.65 8.19
C PHE A 154 4.39 21.15 8.32
N TRP A 155 5.08 20.77 9.37
CA TRP A 155 5.26 19.39 9.78
C TRP A 155 3.93 18.90 10.41
N GLY A 156 3.04 18.36 9.58
CA GLY A 156 1.82 17.74 10.06
C GLY A 156 2.02 16.27 10.44
N THR A 157 1.06 15.71 11.14
CA THR A 157 1.05 14.29 11.48
C THR A 157 1.05 13.43 10.22
N ILE A 158 2.03 12.53 10.10
CA ILE A 158 2.14 11.56 9.03
C ILE A 158 1.33 10.33 9.42
N ARG A 159 0.48 9.84 8.52
CA ARG A 159 -0.38 8.67 8.78
C ARG A 159 -0.19 7.62 7.69
N ARG A 160 -0.11 6.36 8.06
CA ARG A 160 -0.05 5.24 7.12
C ARG A 160 -1.42 4.98 6.51
N TYR A 161 -1.41 4.59 5.23
CA TYR A 161 -2.59 4.10 4.52
C TYR A 161 -2.23 2.90 3.65
N TYR A 162 -3.07 1.90 3.74
CA TYR A 162 -3.05 0.70 2.90
C TYR A 162 -4.06 0.84 1.77
#